data_4f49160cae90597dc211c099234833e9
#
_entry.id   4f49160cae90597dc211c099234833e9
#
_cell.length_a   1.000
_cell.length_b   1.000
_cell.length_c   1.000
_cell.angle_alpha   90.00
_cell.angle_beta   90.00
_cell.angle_gamma   90.00
#
_symmetry.space_group_name_H-M   'P 1'
#
loop_
_entity.id
_entity.type
_entity.pdbx_description
1 polymer ?
#
loop_
_entity_poly.entity_id
_entity_poly.type
_entity_poly.pdbx_seq_one_letter_code
_entity_poly.pdbx_strand_id
1 'polypeptide(L)'
;QKVFTKELKSKSVVGGFSIVYDPVGDCFAEPALRAIGWGGTYLVVGFAAGKIPSFPTNLMLLKGCAVSGVFVGRFQKENPKTNSKNLLEIGKMLANKSLSPTISETIPMKDAVMAIDRIAKRGVVGKVVFINN
;
A
#
# COMPACT_ATOMS: atom_id res chain seq x y z
N GLN A 1 -12.35 -13.15 -2.51
CA GLN A 1 -12.70 -12.59 -1.20
C GLN A 1 -12.59 -13.61 -0.06
N LYS A 2 -13.28 -14.75 -0.12
CA LYS A 2 -13.27 -15.78 0.95
C LYS A 2 -11.86 -16.28 1.28
N VAL A 3 -11.02 -16.54 0.26
CA VAL A 3 -9.62 -16.98 0.44
C VAL A 3 -8.82 -15.92 1.16
N PHE A 4 -8.86 -14.67 0.70
CA PHE A 4 -8.15 -13.55 1.32
C PHE A 4 -8.56 -13.33 2.78
N THR A 5 -9.87 -13.38 3.08
CA THR A 5 -10.37 -13.27 4.45
C THR A 5 -9.84 -14.40 5.35
N LYS A 6 -9.76 -15.63 4.82
CA LYS A 6 -9.21 -16.79 5.56
C LYS A 6 -7.71 -16.61 5.83
N GLU A 7 -6.96 -16.15 4.84
CA GLU A 7 -5.53 -15.84 4.99
C GLU A 7 -5.27 -14.73 6.00
N LEU A 8 -6.03 -13.63 5.96
CA LEU A 8 -5.91 -12.57 6.96
C LEU A 8 -6.16 -13.09 8.38
N LYS A 9 -7.20 -13.90 8.57
CA LYS A 9 -7.50 -14.49 9.88
C LYS A 9 -6.39 -15.43 10.36
N SER A 10 -5.78 -16.22 9.47
CA SER A 10 -4.69 -17.13 9.83
C SER A 10 -3.39 -16.42 10.22
N LYS A 11 -3.20 -15.20 9.71
CA LYS A 11 -2.01 -14.36 9.98
C LYS A 11 -2.23 -13.34 11.08
N SER A 12 -3.47 -13.11 11.52
CA SER A 12 -3.75 -12.19 12.61
C SER A 12 -3.36 -12.82 13.94
N VAL A 13 -2.72 -12.04 14.79
CA VAL A 13 -2.53 -12.38 16.21
C VAL A 13 -3.87 -12.35 16.94
N VAL A 14 -3.91 -12.94 18.14
CA VAL A 14 -5.09 -12.85 18.99
C VAL A 14 -5.50 -11.40 19.16
N GLY A 15 -6.76 -11.07 18.83
CA GLY A 15 -7.29 -9.71 18.88
C GLY A 15 -7.33 -8.95 17.55
N GLY A 16 -6.69 -9.45 16.47
CA GLY A 16 -6.68 -8.83 15.14
C GLY A 16 -5.48 -7.91 14.92
N PHE A 17 -5.43 -7.25 13.75
CA PHE A 17 -4.36 -6.32 13.41
C PHE A 17 -4.58 -4.96 14.08
N SER A 18 -3.54 -4.36 14.63
CA SER A 18 -3.58 -3.00 15.18
C SER A 18 -3.57 -1.93 14.07
N ILE A 19 -2.93 -2.22 12.93
CA ILE A 19 -2.86 -1.32 11.78
C ILE A 19 -3.07 -2.11 10.50
N VAL A 20 -3.88 -1.56 9.60
CA VAL A 20 -3.98 -1.98 8.19
C VAL A 20 -3.51 -0.81 7.32
N TYR A 21 -2.52 -1.05 6.47
CA TYR A 21 -2.02 -0.12 5.47
C TYR A 21 -2.52 -0.58 4.10
N ASP A 22 -3.50 0.13 3.52
CA ASP A 22 -4.16 -0.28 2.28
C ASP A 22 -3.91 0.67 1.10
N PRO A 23 -2.97 0.32 0.18
CA PRO A 23 -2.80 1.01 -1.09
C PRO A 23 -3.67 0.42 -2.22
N VAL A 24 -4.45 -0.63 -1.95
CA VAL A 24 -5.12 -1.48 -2.96
C VAL A 24 -6.59 -1.14 -3.11
N GLY A 25 -7.33 -1.09 -2.00
CA GLY A 25 -8.76 -0.81 -2.00
C GLY A 25 -9.62 -1.95 -2.55
N ASP A 26 -10.76 -1.58 -3.20
CA ASP A 26 -11.72 -2.47 -3.86
C ASP A 26 -12.24 -3.59 -2.92
N CYS A 27 -12.37 -4.78 -3.44
CA CYS A 27 -12.90 -5.95 -2.73
C CYS A 27 -12.02 -6.46 -1.57
N PHE A 28 -10.81 -5.96 -1.43
CA PHE A 28 -9.89 -6.31 -0.34
C PHE A 28 -10.11 -5.46 0.91
N ALA A 29 -10.67 -4.27 0.76
CA ALA A 29 -10.77 -3.28 1.83
C ALA A 29 -11.69 -3.72 2.98
N GLU A 30 -12.90 -4.18 2.71
CA GLU A 30 -13.82 -4.63 3.75
C GLU A 30 -13.29 -5.85 4.52
N PRO A 31 -12.79 -6.92 3.88
CA PRO A 31 -12.15 -8.02 4.60
C PRO A 31 -10.99 -7.57 5.49
N ALA A 32 -10.18 -6.61 5.03
CA ALA A 32 -9.09 -6.05 5.81
C ALA A 32 -9.59 -5.25 7.02
N LEU A 33 -10.63 -4.43 6.86
CA LEU A 33 -11.28 -3.74 7.98
C LEU A 33 -11.86 -4.74 9.00
N ARG A 34 -12.46 -5.84 8.53
CA ARG A 34 -12.96 -6.91 9.42
C ARG A 34 -11.87 -7.61 10.21
N ALA A 35 -10.64 -7.63 9.70
CA ALA A 35 -9.49 -8.25 10.37
C ALA A 35 -8.80 -7.32 11.39
N ILE A 36 -9.16 -6.04 11.44
CA ILE A 36 -8.67 -5.11 12.47
C ILE A 36 -9.17 -5.54 13.86
N GLY A 37 -8.30 -5.45 14.83
CA GLY A 37 -8.62 -5.64 16.24
C GLY A 37 -9.32 -4.41 16.85
N TRP A 38 -9.72 -4.55 18.11
CA TRP A 38 -10.29 -3.46 18.90
C TRP A 38 -9.31 -2.28 18.99
N GLY A 39 -9.81 -1.06 18.73
CA GLY A 39 -9.02 0.17 18.79
C GLY A 39 -7.99 0.34 17.69
N GLY A 40 -7.96 -0.54 16.67
CA GLY A 40 -7.00 -0.46 15.56
C GLY A 40 -7.27 0.67 14.56
N THR A 41 -6.35 0.87 13.62
CA THR A 41 -6.44 1.92 12.61
C THR A 41 -6.32 1.35 11.19
N TYR A 42 -7.24 1.74 10.33
CA TYR A 42 -7.20 1.47 8.89
C TYR A 42 -6.67 2.70 8.15
N LEU A 43 -5.54 2.57 7.45
CA LEU A 43 -4.92 3.63 6.68
C LEU A 43 -5.29 3.48 5.19
N VAL A 44 -6.08 4.42 4.68
CA VAL A 44 -6.42 4.52 3.25
C VAL A 44 -5.29 5.24 2.54
N VAL A 45 -4.51 4.52 1.73
CA VAL A 45 -3.32 5.03 1.04
C VAL A 45 -3.56 5.18 -0.46
N GLY A 46 -4.37 4.29 -1.05
CA GLY A 46 -4.63 4.31 -2.47
C GLY A 46 -5.67 3.28 -2.92
N PHE A 47 -5.90 3.23 -4.24
CA PHE A 47 -6.92 2.40 -4.86
C PHE A 47 -6.36 1.67 -6.09
N ALA A 48 -5.22 1.01 -5.95
CA ALA A 48 -4.52 0.35 -7.06
C ALA A 48 -5.36 -0.76 -7.72
N ALA A 49 -6.36 -1.33 -7.03
CA ALA A 49 -7.32 -2.26 -7.62
C ALA A 49 -8.37 -1.57 -8.51
N GLY A 50 -8.48 -0.24 -8.47
CA GLY A 50 -9.29 0.58 -9.36
C GLY A 50 -10.59 1.10 -8.74
N LYS A 51 -11.26 0.33 -7.88
CA LYS A 51 -12.53 0.73 -7.27
C LYS A 51 -12.34 1.31 -5.88
N ILE A 52 -12.94 2.48 -5.63
CA ILE A 52 -12.97 3.07 -4.29
C ILE A 52 -13.92 2.25 -3.42
N PRO A 53 -13.47 1.72 -2.28
CA PRO A 53 -14.30 0.90 -1.41
C PRO A 53 -15.31 1.74 -0.61
N SER A 54 -16.43 1.09 -0.26
CA SER A 54 -17.36 1.60 0.75
C SER A 54 -17.25 0.75 2.00
N PHE A 55 -17.23 1.38 3.17
CA PHE A 55 -17.14 0.69 4.45
C PHE A 55 -18.47 0.69 5.19
N PRO A 56 -18.91 -0.46 5.71
CA PRO A 56 -20.02 -0.51 6.66
C PRO A 56 -19.59 0.17 7.98
N THR A 57 -20.13 1.36 8.26
CA THR A 57 -19.73 2.17 9.44
C THR A 57 -20.01 1.50 10.78
N ASN A 58 -20.97 0.58 10.84
CA ASN A 58 -21.22 -0.24 12.02
C ASN A 58 -19.99 -1.09 12.44
N LEU A 59 -19.12 -1.48 11.49
CA LEU A 59 -17.89 -2.19 11.83
C LEU A 59 -16.92 -1.31 12.62
N MET A 60 -16.85 -0.02 12.27
CA MET A 60 -16.03 0.94 13.01
C MET A 60 -16.55 1.10 14.44
N LEU A 61 -17.87 1.24 14.60
CA LEU A 61 -18.51 1.32 15.92
C LEU A 61 -18.22 0.07 16.76
N LEU A 62 -18.47 -1.12 16.20
CA LEU A 62 -18.33 -2.40 16.92
C LEU A 62 -16.87 -2.73 17.30
N LYS A 63 -15.91 -2.20 16.56
CA LYS A 63 -14.48 -2.44 16.78
C LYS A 63 -13.78 -1.28 17.47
N GLY A 64 -14.46 -0.14 17.68
CA GLY A 64 -13.82 1.08 18.17
C GLY A 64 -12.65 1.53 17.34
N CYS A 65 -12.60 1.14 16.04
CA CYS A 65 -11.47 1.40 15.17
C CYS A 65 -11.63 2.72 14.39
N ALA A 66 -10.49 3.28 13.96
CA ALA A 66 -10.44 4.47 13.11
C ALA A 66 -10.16 4.11 11.65
N VAL A 67 -10.68 4.93 10.72
CA VAL A 67 -10.28 4.94 9.30
C VAL A 67 -9.69 6.30 9.00
N SER A 68 -8.45 6.35 8.53
CA SER A 68 -7.70 7.58 8.29
C SER A 68 -7.10 7.59 6.89
N GLY A 69 -7.14 8.75 6.24
CA GLY A 69 -6.51 8.96 4.93
C GLY A 69 -5.02 9.27 5.05
N VAL A 70 -4.21 8.71 4.17
CA VAL A 70 -2.78 9.01 4.03
C VAL A 70 -2.53 9.55 2.63
N PHE A 71 -2.53 10.87 2.48
CA PHE A 71 -2.34 11.53 1.20
C PHE A 71 -0.97 12.21 1.12
N VAL A 72 0.02 11.46 0.61
CA VAL A 72 1.40 11.92 0.52
C VAL A 72 1.56 13.21 -0.29
N GLY A 73 0.81 13.38 -1.38
CA GLY A 73 0.89 14.58 -2.22
C GLY A 73 0.51 15.87 -1.48
N ARG A 74 -0.50 15.82 -0.62
CA ARG A 74 -0.85 16.95 0.24
C ARG A 74 0.15 17.14 1.38
N PHE A 75 0.57 16.06 2.02
CA PHE A 75 1.58 16.10 3.07
C PHE A 75 2.86 16.83 2.61
N GLN A 76 3.33 16.55 1.39
CA GLN A 76 4.50 17.19 0.81
C GLN A 76 4.35 18.72 0.69
N LYS A 77 3.15 19.19 0.33
CA LYS A 77 2.83 20.62 0.20
C LYS A 77 2.70 21.30 1.55
N GLU A 78 2.00 20.69 2.48
CA GLU A 78 1.73 21.27 3.81
C GLU A 78 2.94 21.19 4.74
N ASN A 79 3.82 20.18 4.54
CA ASN A 79 4.96 19.90 5.41
C ASN A 79 6.29 19.74 4.65
N PRO A 80 6.71 20.73 3.82
CA PRO A 80 7.86 20.57 2.92
C PRO A 80 9.18 20.30 3.68
N LYS A 81 9.40 20.92 4.82
CA LYS A 81 10.60 20.69 5.63
C LYS A 81 10.67 19.26 6.18
N THR A 82 9.54 18.74 6.68
CA THR A 82 9.45 17.37 7.18
C THR A 82 9.60 16.37 6.03
N ASN A 83 8.96 16.65 4.89
CA ASN A 83 9.10 15.82 3.69
C ASN A 83 10.55 15.74 3.23
N SER A 84 11.29 16.86 3.18
CA SER A 84 12.71 16.87 2.83
C SER A 84 13.56 16.00 3.77
N LYS A 85 13.31 16.08 5.08
CA LYS A 85 13.98 15.21 6.06
C LYS A 85 13.67 13.74 5.82
N ASN A 86 12.39 13.39 5.56
CA ASN A 86 11.98 12.02 5.27
C ASN A 86 12.67 11.48 4.00
N LEU A 87 12.76 12.29 2.94
CA LEU A 87 13.45 11.89 1.70
C LEU A 87 14.94 11.67 1.91
N LEU A 88 15.60 12.52 2.71
CA LEU A 88 17.01 12.33 3.06
C LEU A 88 17.23 11.03 3.86
N GLU A 89 16.32 10.71 4.78
CA GLU A 89 16.40 9.48 5.56
C GLU A 89 16.19 8.24 4.70
N ILE A 90 15.19 8.27 3.81
CA ILE A 90 14.97 7.19 2.83
C ILE A 90 16.22 7.02 1.94
N GLY A 91 16.84 8.14 1.50
CA GLY A 91 18.09 8.10 0.73
C GLY A 91 19.24 7.41 1.48
N LYS A 92 19.40 7.68 2.78
CA LYS A 92 20.39 6.98 3.62
C LYS A 92 20.08 5.49 3.75
N MET A 93 18.81 5.14 3.94
CA MET A 93 18.38 3.74 4.04
C MET A 93 18.65 2.96 2.74
N LEU A 94 18.48 3.60 1.58
CA LEU A 94 18.84 3.01 0.29
C LEU A 94 20.35 2.85 0.14
N ALA A 95 21.13 3.87 0.51
CA ALA A 95 22.58 3.87 0.41
C ALA A 95 23.24 2.79 1.29
N ASN A 96 22.75 2.62 2.52
CA ASN A 96 23.24 1.60 3.45
C ASN A 96 22.56 0.23 3.32
N LYS A 97 21.69 0.06 2.31
CA LYS A 97 20.94 -1.18 2.01
C LYS A 97 19.99 -1.65 3.13
N SER A 98 19.66 -0.81 4.11
CA SER A 98 18.60 -1.13 5.08
C SER A 98 17.21 -1.09 4.46
N LEU A 99 17.06 -0.39 3.34
CA LEU A 99 15.90 -0.42 2.44
C LEU A 99 16.38 -0.89 1.06
N SER A 100 15.86 -2.02 0.59
CA SER A 100 16.22 -2.60 -0.71
C SER A 100 14.96 -2.91 -1.51
N PRO A 101 14.48 -1.98 -2.36
CA PRO A 101 13.34 -2.23 -3.23
C PRO A 101 13.64 -3.36 -4.20
N THR A 102 12.68 -4.27 -4.39
CA THR A 102 12.82 -5.33 -5.38
C THR A 102 12.73 -4.76 -6.80
N ILE A 103 13.83 -4.80 -7.54
CA ILE A 103 13.85 -4.54 -8.99
C ILE A 103 13.71 -5.90 -9.66
N SER A 104 12.54 -6.15 -10.26
CA SER A 104 12.24 -7.42 -10.93
C SER A 104 12.84 -7.49 -12.33
N GLU A 105 12.94 -6.36 -13.00
CA GLU A 105 13.44 -6.30 -14.36
C GLU A 105 14.10 -4.94 -14.66
N THR A 106 15.11 -5.00 -15.54
CA THR A 106 15.73 -3.84 -16.17
C THR A 106 15.55 -3.96 -17.68
N ILE A 107 14.92 -2.98 -18.31
CA ILE A 107 14.46 -3.05 -19.70
C ILE A 107 15.00 -1.85 -20.47
N PRO A 108 15.50 -2.03 -21.71
CA PRO A 108 15.85 -0.90 -22.59
C PRO A 108 14.64 0.01 -22.85
N MET A 109 14.86 1.32 -22.95
CA MET A 109 13.79 2.30 -23.16
C MET A 109 12.95 2.00 -24.43
N LYS A 110 13.56 1.44 -25.47
CA LYS A 110 12.86 1.04 -26.70
C LYS A 110 11.72 0.04 -26.47
N ASP A 111 11.81 -0.77 -25.41
CA ASP A 111 10.83 -1.82 -25.08
C ASP A 111 9.81 -1.35 -24.02
N ALA A 112 9.81 -0.05 -23.68
CA ALA A 112 8.98 0.51 -22.62
C ALA A 112 7.47 0.26 -22.82
N VAL A 113 6.98 0.33 -24.06
CA VAL A 113 5.54 0.14 -24.37
C VAL A 113 5.06 -1.26 -23.95
N MET A 114 5.84 -2.30 -24.28
CA MET A 114 5.50 -3.67 -23.89
C MET A 114 5.53 -3.86 -22.36
N ALA A 115 6.49 -3.23 -21.69
CA ALA A 115 6.60 -3.30 -20.25
C ALA A 115 5.44 -2.58 -19.54
N ILE A 116 5.02 -1.41 -20.04
CA ILE A 116 3.87 -0.66 -19.52
C ILE A 116 2.58 -1.47 -19.70
N ASP A 117 2.37 -2.10 -20.86
CA ASP A 117 1.20 -2.97 -21.08
C ASP A 117 1.16 -4.15 -20.11
N ARG A 118 2.32 -4.76 -19.84
CA ARG A 118 2.44 -5.83 -18.87
C ARG A 118 2.16 -5.38 -17.42
N ILE A 119 2.62 -4.18 -17.05
CA ILE A 119 2.31 -3.55 -15.75
C ILE A 119 0.80 -3.29 -15.64
N ALA A 120 0.18 -2.74 -16.69
CA ALA A 120 -1.26 -2.51 -16.74
C ALA A 120 -2.07 -3.81 -16.57
N LYS A 121 -1.58 -4.93 -17.08
CA LYS A 121 -2.15 -6.27 -16.91
C LYS A 121 -1.79 -6.93 -15.57
N ARG A 122 -1.14 -6.21 -14.66
CA ARG A 122 -0.68 -6.71 -13.34
C ARG A 122 0.27 -7.91 -13.42
N GLY A 123 1.03 -8.02 -14.51
CA GLY A 123 2.00 -9.10 -14.76
C GLY A 123 3.40 -8.84 -14.16
N VAL A 124 3.53 -7.87 -13.24
CA VAL A 124 4.82 -7.49 -12.65
C VAL A 124 4.75 -7.50 -11.14
N VAL A 125 5.77 -8.07 -10.50
CA VAL A 125 5.98 -8.00 -9.06
C VAL A 125 7.28 -7.23 -8.79
N GLY A 126 7.22 -6.18 -7.95
CA GLY A 126 8.35 -5.30 -7.69
C GLY A 126 8.39 -4.09 -8.63
N LYS A 127 9.59 -3.66 -9.03
CA LYS A 127 9.83 -2.50 -9.90
C LYS A 127 10.41 -2.91 -11.23
N VAL A 128 9.96 -2.28 -12.32
CA VAL A 128 10.59 -2.33 -13.62
C VAL A 128 11.36 -1.03 -13.81
N VAL A 129 12.64 -1.12 -14.16
CA VAL A 129 13.53 0.02 -14.41
C VAL A 129 13.81 0.11 -15.88
N PHE A 130 13.60 1.28 -16.47
CA PHE A 130 14.00 1.56 -17.85
C PHE A 130 15.40 2.18 -17.88
N ILE A 131 16.23 1.69 -18.78
CA ILE A 131 17.59 2.22 -19.00
C ILE A 131 17.72 2.78 -20.41
N ASN A 132 18.40 3.94 -20.52
CA ASN A 132 18.87 4.48 -21.77
C ASN A 132 20.24 3.82 -22.09
N ASN A 133 20.28 3.08 -23.17
CA ASN A 133 21.53 2.56 -23.76
C ASN A 133 21.91 3.41 -24.93
#